data_502660300096c79eb0034f26dcc66bfb
#
_entry.id   502660300096c79eb0034f26dcc66bfb
#
_cell.length_a   1.000
_cell.length_b   1.000
_cell.length_c   1.000
_cell.angle_alpha   90.00
_cell.angle_beta   90.00
_cell.angle_gamma   90.00
#
_symmetry.space_group_name_H-M   'P 1'
#
loop_
_entity.id
_entity.type
_entity.pdbx_description
1 polymer ?
#
loop_
_entity_poly.entity_id
_entity_poly.type
_entity_poly.pdbx_seq_one_letter_code
_entity_poly.pdbx_strand_id
1 'polypeptide(L)'
;MNTLIAYPLTWDDIELRANDTIGIYKIKNKIAVLSCVSYTAQVDDTKDYMHGFILTNFSTDFTNHGQIRLMDLDDISALDCELYEKDGRFIINTKKYKGYRKSLEKLIEVTDTQFKVIGDAPEPLDNLYSDSKVYKFGNLEVYMHSAFIMACREADSGKVMWKTKLGAYLYTDVDEKDGILYFGTDGKGGKFFALNLADGSIKYSYNTKGTSNFLYYKNYVLLSDEKNKPILIDRKDGSLYKRLEFDKFEMSVYQQMLIDGNKLYVIAGKENIPYAVCTDIE
;
A
#
# COMPACT_ATOMS: atom_id res chain seq x y z
N MET A 1 -14.88 -16.25 -18.47
CA MET A 1 -13.54 -16.52 -17.86
C MET A 1 -12.90 -15.16 -17.59
N ASN A 2 -12.54 -14.88 -16.36
CA ASN A 2 -11.82 -13.64 -16.06
C ASN A 2 -10.44 -13.71 -16.72
N THR A 3 -10.10 -12.73 -17.52
CA THR A 3 -8.79 -12.68 -18.18
C THR A 3 -7.78 -12.19 -17.17
N LEU A 4 -6.89 -13.07 -16.71
CA LEU A 4 -5.75 -12.70 -15.88
C LEU A 4 -4.56 -12.42 -16.81
N ILE A 5 -4.04 -11.20 -16.75
CA ILE A 5 -2.84 -10.78 -17.48
C ILE A 5 -1.76 -10.49 -16.45
N ALA A 6 -0.60 -11.08 -16.61
CA ALA A 6 0.53 -10.90 -15.70
C ALA A 6 1.79 -10.51 -16.47
N TYR A 7 2.47 -9.48 -16.00
CA TYR A 7 3.73 -9.02 -16.57
C TYR A 7 4.84 -9.15 -15.53
N PRO A 8 5.92 -9.91 -15.81
CA PRO A 8 7.04 -10.01 -14.87
C PRO A 8 7.77 -8.69 -14.74
N LEU A 9 8.02 -8.27 -13.51
CA LEU A 9 8.82 -7.09 -13.19
C LEU A 9 10.29 -7.53 -13.06
N THR A 10 10.89 -7.89 -14.18
CA THR A 10 12.30 -8.30 -14.26
C THR A 10 13.04 -7.45 -15.28
N TRP A 11 14.32 -7.22 -15.03
CA TRP A 11 15.23 -6.50 -15.92
C TRP A 11 16.54 -7.26 -15.99
N ASP A 12 17.15 -7.32 -17.15
CA ASP A 12 18.35 -8.13 -17.41
C ASP A 12 19.55 -7.79 -16.50
N ASP A 13 19.57 -6.57 -15.96
CA ASP A 13 20.65 -6.02 -15.17
C ASP A 13 20.30 -5.82 -13.67
N ILE A 14 19.07 -6.10 -13.26
CA ILE A 14 18.57 -5.79 -11.91
C ILE A 14 17.72 -6.94 -11.38
N GLU A 15 18.04 -7.41 -10.19
CA GLU A 15 17.20 -8.33 -9.43
C GLU A 15 16.21 -7.54 -8.58
N LEU A 16 14.91 -7.65 -8.89
CA LEU A 16 13.82 -7.03 -8.14
C LEU A 16 13.16 -8.05 -7.22
N ARG A 17 12.93 -7.64 -5.99
CA ARG A 17 12.10 -8.39 -5.03
C ARG A 17 10.71 -7.75 -4.93
N ALA A 18 9.70 -8.53 -4.55
CA ALA A 18 8.33 -8.03 -4.44
C ALA A 18 8.18 -6.86 -3.45
N ASN A 19 9.00 -6.81 -2.40
CA ASN A 19 9.03 -5.74 -1.41
C ASN A 19 9.80 -4.49 -1.85
N ASP A 20 10.48 -4.53 -2.98
CA ASP A 20 11.15 -3.36 -3.56
C ASP A 20 10.18 -2.47 -4.34
N THR A 21 8.94 -2.90 -4.54
CA THR A 21 7.89 -2.11 -5.19
C THR A 21 7.24 -1.17 -4.19
N ILE A 22 7.21 0.13 -4.49
CA ILE A 22 6.58 1.16 -3.67
C ILE A 22 5.06 1.09 -3.81
N GLY A 23 4.56 0.85 -5.02
CA GLY A 23 3.13 0.69 -5.23
C GLY A 23 2.70 0.68 -6.70
N ILE A 24 1.39 0.55 -6.89
CA ILE A 24 0.73 0.60 -8.18
C ILE A 24 -0.27 1.75 -8.21
N TYR A 25 -0.23 2.55 -9.26
CA TYR A 25 -0.93 3.83 -9.35
C TYR A 25 -1.53 4.05 -10.73
N LYS A 26 -2.53 4.91 -10.82
CA LYS A 26 -3.02 5.42 -12.10
C LYS A 26 -2.42 6.80 -12.34
N ILE A 27 -1.58 6.93 -13.36
CA ILE A 27 -1.00 8.19 -13.80
C ILE A 27 -1.56 8.52 -15.18
N LYS A 28 -2.42 9.55 -15.27
CA LYS A 28 -3.17 9.86 -16.50
C LYS A 28 -3.98 8.63 -16.99
N ASN A 29 -3.67 8.14 -18.18
CA ASN A 29 -4.33 6.97 -18.80
C ASN A 29 -3.48 5.71 -18.73
N LYS A 30 -2.50 5.67 -17.82
CA LYS A 30 -1.61 4.52 -17.65
C LYS A 30 -1.68 3.97 -16.25
N ILE A 31 -1.46 2.69 -16.13
CA ILE A 31 -1.19 2.03 -14.85
C ILE A 31 0.32 2.05 -14.67
N ALA A 32 0.78 2.56 -13.56
CA ALA A 32 2.19 2.74 -13.26
C ALA A 32 2.59 1.93 -12.03
N VAL A 33 3.64 1.13 -12.14
CA VAL A 33 4.28 0.44 -11.03
C VAL A 33 5.58 1.16 -10.71
N LEU A 34 5.68 1.70 -9.51
CA LEU A 34 6.89 2.34 -9.01
C LEU A 34 7.66 1.36 -8.14
N SER A 35 8.92 1.14 -8.47
CA SER A 35 9.84 0.29 -7.72
C SER A 35 11.07 1.07 -7.29
N CYS A 36 11.55 0.80 -6.07
CA CYS A 36 12.86 1.21 -5.59
C CYS A 36 13.77 -0.02 -5.63
N VAL A 37 14.77 0.00 -6.46
CA VAL A 37 15.61 -1.14 -6.74
C VAL A 37 17.02 -0.97 -6.17
N SER A 38 17.63 -2.10 -5.84
CA SER A 38 19.03 -2.16 -5.39
C SER A 38 19.80 -3.05 -6.35
N TYR A 39 20.97 -2.63 -6.77
CA TYR A 39 21.82 -3.37 -7.70
C TYR A 39 23.29 -3.14 -7.40
N THR A 40 24.14 -3.99 -7.94
CA THR A 40 25.59 -3.83 -7.82
C THR A 40 26.12 -3.22 -9.11
N ALA A 41 26.71 -2.05 -9.02
CA ALA A 41 27.37 -1.37 -10.13
C ALA A 41 28.90 -1.54 -10.03
N GLN A 42 29.58 -1.58 -11.18
CA GLN A 42 31.01 -1.46 -11.22
C GLN A 42 31.36 0.03 -11.24
N VAL A 43 31.88 0.53 -10.12
CA VAL A 43 32.32 1.92 -10.00
C VAL A 43 33.85 1.89 -9.80
N ASP A 44 34.56 2.38 -10.77
CA ASP A 44 36.01 2.24 -10.87
C ASP A 44 36.47 0.84 -10.54
N ASP A 45 37.30 0.26 -10.23
CA ASP A 45 37.66 -1.14 -10.01
C ASP A 45 36.95 -1.82 -8.81
N THR A 46 35.95 -1.17 -8.21
CA THR A 46 35.19 -1.68 -7.08
C THR A 46 33.74 -1.99 -7.45
N LYS A 47 33.12 -2.90 -6.69
CA LYS A 47 31.69 -3.16 -6.78
C LYS A 47 30.99 -2.39 -5.68
N ASP A 48 30.22 -1.37 -6.06
CA ASP A 48 29.43 -0.58 -5.12
C ASP A 48 27.94 -0.97 -5.21
N TYR A 49 27.27 -0.84 -4.06
CA TYR A 49 25.85 -1.12 -3.93
C TYR A 49 25.06 0.17 -4.20
N MET A 50 24.35 0.18 -5.33
CA MET A 50 23.63 1.33 -5.83
C MET A 50 22.12 1.12 -5.73
N HIS A 51 21.38 2.20 -5.80
CA HIS A 51 19.91 2.21 -5.77
C HIS A 51 19.34 3.01 -6.93
N GLY A 52 18.05 2.78 -7.20
CA GLY A 52 17.35 3.52 -8.23
C GLY A 52 15.84 3.40 -8.12
N PHE A 53 15.15 4.28 -8.85
CA PHE A 53 13.71 4.17 -9.10
C PHE A 53 13.44 3.73 -10.52
N ILE A 54 12.52 2.79 -10.66
CA ILE A 54 12.00 2.36 -11.95
C ILE A 54 10.49 2.55 -11.94
N LEU A 55 9.98 3.29 -12.91
CA LEU A 55 8.55 3.38 -13.17
C LEU A 55 8.25 2.57 -14.43
N THR A 56 7.50 1.48 -14.26
CA THR A 56 6.98 0.70 -15.37
C THR A 56 5.55 1.12 -15.66
N ASN A 57 5.32 1.69 -16.83
CA ASN A 57 4.02 2.16 -17.28
C ASN A 57 3.38 1.12 -18.19
N PHE A 58 2.11 0.82 -17.94
CA PHE A 58 1.27 -0.06 -18.73
C PHE A 58 0.08 0.69 -19.31
N SER A 59 -0.36 0.31 -20.50
CA SER A 59 -1.73 0.62 -20.92
C SER A 59 -2.74 -0.06 -19.98
N THR A 60 -3.95 0.46 -19.89
CA THR A 60 -4.99 -0.08 -18.97
C THR A 60 -5.42 -1.52 -19.29
N ASP A 61 -5.09 -2.02 -20.46
CA ASP A 61 -5.28 -3.42 -20.88
C ASP A 61 -4.01 -4.27 -20.77
N PHE A 62 -2.90 -3.70 -20.30
CA PHE A 62 -1.59 -4.34 -20.16
C PHE A 62 -0.96 -4.85 -21.48
N THR A 63 -1.44 -4.39 -22.63
CA THR A 63 -0.91 -4.81 -23.93
C THR A 63 0.40 -4.10 -24.29
N ASN A 64 0.60 -2.88 -23.79
CA ASN A 64 1.78 -2.08 -24.03
C ASN A 64 2.41 -1.64 -22.71
N HIS A 65 3.72 -1.63 -22.64
CA HIS A 65 4.46 -1.16 -21.48
C HIS A 65 5.70 -0.36 -21.92
N GLY A 66 6.20 0.44 -21.00
CA GLY A 66 7.44 1.19 -21.14
C GLY A 66 8.02 1.49 -19.77
N GLN A 67 9.29 1.85 -19.73
CA GLN A 67 9.99 2.13 -18.48
C GLN A 67 10.68 3.48 -18.53
N ILE A 68 10.73 4.15 -17.39
CA ILE A 68 11.64 5.26 -17.12
C ILE A 68 12.43 4.93 -15.86
N ARG A 69 13.68 5.34 -15.81
CA ARG A 69 14.60 5.01 -14.72
C ARG A 69 15.28 6.26 -14.18
N LEU A 70 15.49 6.29 -12.88
CA LEU A 70 16.39 7.20 -12.19
C LEU A 70 17.34 6.34 -11.37
N MET A 71 18.58 6.23 -11.80
CA MET A 71 19.56 5.29 -11.29
C MET A 71 20.69 6.02 -10.56
N ASP A 72 21.63 5.25 -10.01
CA ASP A 72 22.85 5.73 -9.37
C ASP A 72 22.58 6.65 -8.17
N LEU A 73 21.60 6.26 -7.36
CA LEU A 73 21.24 6.97 -6.14
C LEU A 73 22.03 6.43 -4.95
N ASP A 74 22.21 7.28 -3.94
CA ASP A 74 22.75 6.89 -2.63
C ASP A 74 21.83 5.89 -1.93
N ASP A 75 22.23 5.42 -0.74
CA ASP A 75 21.49 4.44 0.05
C ASP A 75 20.05 4.87 0.30
N ILE A 76 19.13 4.12 -0.29
CA ILE A 76 17.67 4.33 -0.22
C ILE A 76 16.95 2.97 -0.21
N SER A 77 15.79 2.90 0.40
CA SER A 77 14.95 1.71 0.37
C SER A 77 13.49 2.05 0.07
N ALA A 78 12.75 1.11 -0.48
CA ALA A 78 11.32 1.28 -0.75
C ALA A 78 10.52 1.63 0.52
N LEU A 79 10.96 1.13 1.68
CA LEU A 79 10.35 1.43 2.98
C LEU A 79 10.55 2.87 3.44
N ASP A 80 11.58 3.54 2.92
CA ASP A 80 11.90 4.93 3.24
C ASP A 80 11.26 5.91 2.24
N CYS A 81 10.46 5.40 1.29
CA CYS A 81 9.82 6.18 0.25
C CYS A 81 8.30 6.19 0.41
N GLU A 82 7.72 7.32 0.08
CA GLU A 82 6.28 7.49 0.01
C GLU A 82 5.92 8.20 -1.29
N LEU A 83 5.04 7.61 -2.10
CA LEU A 83 4.45 8.27 -3.26
C LEU A 83 3.09 8.83 -2.88
N TYR A 84 2.86 10.09 -3.17
CA TYR A 84 1.58 10.75 -2.95
C TYR A 84 1.22 11.67 -4.12
N GLU A 85 -0.07 11.94 -4.26
CA GLU A 85 -0.58 12.91 -5.22
C GLU A 85 -0.79 14.26 -4.54
N LYS A 86 -0.28 15.33 -5.15
CA LYS A 86 -0.50 16.71 -4.73
C LYS A 86 -0.70 17.60 -5.96
N ASP A 87 -1.82 18.32 -5.97
CA ASP A 87 -2.17 19.24 -7.06
C ASP A 87 -2.11 18.59 -8.47
N GLY A 88 -2.57 17.32 -8.57
CA GLY A 88 -2.55 16.54 -9.81
C GLY A 88 -1.17 16.05 -10.24
N ARG A 89 -0.17 16.13 -9.36
CA ARG A 89 1.20 15.65 -9.59
C ARG A 89 1.53 14.51 -8.65
N PHE A 90 2.24 13.50 -9.13
CA PHE A 90 2.78 12.42 -8.31
C PHE A 90 4.17 12.79 -7.82
N ILE A 91 4.38 12.68 -6.52
CA ILE A 91 5.62 13.08 -5.86
C ILE A 91 6.11 11.95 -4.97
N ILE A 92 7.35 11.52 -5.16
CA ILE A 92 8.06 10.65 -4.23
C ILE A 92 8.69 11.54 -3.16
N ASN A 93 8.36 11.26 -1.90
CA ASN A 93 9.13 11.72 -0.75
C ASN A 93 10.03 10.57 -0.31
N THR A 94 11.34 10.77 -0.38
CA THR A 94 12.32 9.73 -0.04
C THR A 94 12.64 9.67 1.45
N LYS A 95 12.11 10.58 2.25
CA LYS A 95 12.35 10.66 3.69
C LYS A 95 11.08 10.33 4.46
N LYS A 96 10.95 9.09 4.85
CA LYS A 96 9.78 8.63 5.61
C LYS A 96 10.01 8.57 7.13
N TYR A 97 11.25 8.26 7.56
CA TYR A 97 11.61 8.06 8.96
C TYR A 97 12.87 8.85 9.33
N LYS A 98 12.86 9.50 10.49
CA LYS A 98 14.00 10.26 10.97
C LYS A 98 15.10 9.32 11.49
N GLY A 99 16.33 9.53 11.00
CA GLY A 99 17.54 9.05 11.66
C GLY A 99 17.96 7.61 11.37
N TYR A 100 17.31 6.89 10.48
CA TYR A 100 17.64 5.48 10.27
C TYR A 100 18.71 5.21 9.23
N ARG A 101 18.84 6.04 8.21
CA ARG A 101 19.83 5.88 7.13
C ARG A 101 20.14 7.21 6.47
N LYS A 102 21.33 7.29 5.89
CA LYS A 102 21.63 8.31 4.89
C LYS A 102 20.82 7.97 3.65
N SER A 103 19.82 8.77 3.33
CA SER A 103 18.94 8.58 2.19
C SER A 103 19.01 9.77 1.25
N LEU A 104 18.46 9.64 0.07
CA LEU A 104 18.44 10.71 -0.94
C LEU A 104 17.74 12.00 -0.47
N GLU A 105 16.91 11.96 0.55
CA GLU A 105 16.24 13.12 1.19
C GLU A 105 15.69 14.17 0.20
N LYS A 106 15.00 13.74 -0.85
CA LYS A 106 14.48 14.60 -1.91
C LYS A 106 13.00 14.39 -2.16
N LEU A 107 12.38 15.45 -2.69
CA LEU A 107 11.09 15.38 -3.37
C LEU A 107 11.34 15.17 -4.86
N ILE A 108 10.77 14.13 -5.42
CA ILE A 108 10.95 13.75 -6.81
C ILE A 108 9.59 13.71 -7.49
N GLU A 109 9.34 14.62 -8.42
CA GLU A 109 8.14 14.58 -9.26
C GLU A 109 8.25 13.42 -10.26
N VAL A 110 7.19 12.64 -10.34
CA VAL A 110 7.08 11.50 -11.25
C VAL A 110 6.03 11.79 -12.31
N THR A 111 6.43 11.68 -13.55
CA THR A 111 5.50 11.75 -14.69
C THR A 111 5.55 10.44 -15.46
N ASP A 112 4.69 10.28 -16.45
CA ASP A 112 4.70 9.10 -17.33
C ASP A 112 5.92 9.04 -18.26
N THR A 113 6.80 10.04 -18.23
CA THR A 113 7.97 10.16 -19.12
C THR A 113 9.29 10.43 -18.41
N GLN A 114 9.27 10.89 -17.16
CA GLN A 114 10.49 11.25 -16.45
C GLN A 114 10.34 11.33 -14.92
N PHE A 115 11.48 11.25 -14.23
CA PHE A 115 11.66 11.69 -12.85
C PHE A 115 12.34 13.07 -12.85
N LYS A 116 11.91 13.93 -11.92
CA LYS A 116 12.49 15.28 -11.74
C LYS A 116 12.62 15.61 -10.27
N VAL A 117 13.83 15.84 -9.79
CA VAL A 117 14.04 16.36 -8.43
C VAL A 117 13.52 17.79 -8.37
N ILE A 118 12.60 18.06 -7.44
CA ILE A 118 11.92 19.36 -7.30
C ILE A 118 12.24 20.09 -5.99
N GLY A 119 12.91 19.44 -5.06
CA GLY A 119 13.30 20.05 -3.78
C GLY A 119 13.83 19.04 -2.79
N ASP A 120 14.07 19.51 -1.58
CA ASP A 120 14.45 18.68 -0.44
C ASP A 120 13.21 18.06 0.20
N ALA A 121 13.34 16.82 0.67
CA ALA A 121 12.27 16.16 1.40
C ALA A 121 12.06 16.85 2.76
N PRO A 122 10.81 17.04 3.20
CA PRO A 122 10.53 17.61 4.51
C PRO A 122 11.06 16.68 5.62
N GLU A 123 11.33 17.26 6.80
CA GLU A 123 11.65 16.44 7.97
C GLU A 123 10.52 15.42 8.21
N PRO A 124 10.84 14.14 8.42
CA PRO A 124 9.85 13.14 8.72
C PRO A 124 9.23 13.40 10.09
N LEU A 125 7.99 12.95 10.27
CA LEU A 125 7.35 12.97 11.58
C LEU A 125 8.13 12.05 12.55
N ASP A 126 8.36 12.54 13.76
CA ASP A 126 9.16 11.81 14.76
C ASP A 126 8.54 10.48 15.21
N ASN A 127 7.23 10.32 15.06
CA ASN A 127 6.48 9.14 15.48
C ASN A 127 5.60 8.62 14.35
N LEU A 128 6.10 7.64 13.64
CA LEU A 128 5.34 6.92 12.61
C LEU A 128 4.59 5.70 13.15
N TYR A 129 4.93 5.27 14.36
CA TYR A 129 4.09 4.31 15.05
C TYR A 129 2.88 5.04 15.60
N SER A 130 1.76 4.60 15.16
CA SER A 130 0.40 5.11 15.27
C SER A 130 -0.12 5.54 16.65
N ASP A 131 0.67 5.52 17.69
CA ASP A 131 0.25 5.92 19.05
C ASP A 131 -0.16 7.40 19.15
N SER A 132 0.22 8.20 18.15
CA SER A 132 -0.15 9.62 18.05
C SER A 132 -1.16 9.97 16.97
N LYS A 133 -1.48 9.04 16.04
CA LYS A 133 -2.41 9.34 14.96
C LYS A 133 -3.85 9.34 15.48
N VAL A 134 -4.53 10.48 15.32
CA VAL A 134 -5.92 10.67 15.69
C VAL A 134 -6.75 10.85 14.43
N TYR A 135 -7.74 10.01 14.24
CA TYR A 135 -8.69 10.07 13.14
C TYR A 135 -9.94 10.82 13.60
N LYS A 136 -10.36 11.84 12.85
CA LYS A 136 -11.48 12.70 13.21
C LYS A 136 -12.71 12.40 12.36
N PHE A 137 -13.83 12.10 13.02
CA PHE A 137 -15.11 11.79 12.39
C PHE A 137 -16.21 12.64 13.07
N GLY A 138 -16.49 13.81 12.50
CA GLY A 138 -17.35 14.81 13.15
C GLY A 138 -16.79 15.25 14.50
N ASN A 139 -17.56 15.11 15.58
CA ASN A 139 -17.13 15.40 16.96
C ASN A 139 -16.47 14.19 17.66
N LEU A 140 -16.11 13.16 16.94
CA LEU A 140 -15.47 11.98 17.50
C LEU A 140 -14.02 11.87 17.03
N GLU A 141 -13.16 11.46 17.95
CA GLU A 141 -11.75 11.17 17.70
C GLU A 141 -11.46 9.69 17.99
N VAL A 142 -11.01 8.97 16.97
CA VAL A 142 -10.58 7.57 17.08
C VAL A 142 -9.07 7.51 17.08
N TYR A 143 -8.48 6.74 18.00
CA TYR A 143 -7.04 6.66 18.19
C TYR A 143 -6.63 5.30 18.79
N MET A 144 -5.35 4.98 18.67
CA MET A 144 -4.81 3.84 19.40
C MET A 144 -4.50 4.25 20.85
N HIS A 145 -5.27 3.70 21.79
CA HIS A 145 -5.06 3.92 23.22
C HIS A 145 -3.81 3.17 23.73
N SER A 146 -3.51 2.06 23.11
CA SER A 146 -2.28 1.28 23.25
C SER A 146 -2.06 0.46 21.98
N ALA A 147 -0.94 -0.23 21.87
CA ALA A 147 -0.57 -1.03 20.70
C ALA A 147 -1.69 -1.97 20.17
N PHE A 148 -2.60 -2.42 21.04
CA PHE A 148 -3.65 -3.39 20.70
C PHE A 148 -5.07 -2.94 21.07
N ILE A 149 -5.23 -1.71 21.51
CA ILE A 149 -6.54 -1.18 21.95
C ILE A 149 -6.83 0.10 21.18
N MET A 150 -7.88 0.08 20.39
CA MET A 150 -8.47 1.25 19.78
C MET A 150 -9.49 1.89 20.72
N ALA A 151 -9.55 3.21 20.74
CA ALA A 151 -10.50 3.96 21.55
C ALA A 151 -11.12 5.09 20.74
N CYS A 152 -12.28 5.53 21.19
CA CYS A 152 -12.95 6.72 20.71
C CYS A 152 -13.26 7.66 21.86
N ARG A 153 -13.13 8.96 21.63
CA ARG A 153 -13.51 10.01 22.56
C ARG A 153 -14.26 11.14 21.87
N GLU A 154 -15.01 11.89 22.62
CA GLU A 154 -15.56 13.18 22.17
C GLU A 154 -14.40 14.20 22.05
N ALA A 155 -14.32 14.91 20.93
CA ALA A 155 -13.24 15.86 20.67
C ALA A 155 -13.25 17.03 21.65
N ASP A 156 -14.44 17.57 21.98
CA ASP A 156 -14.59 18.74 22.82
C ASP A 156 -14.34 18.46 24.30
N SER A 157 -14.85 17.35 24.82
CA SER A 157 -14.79 17.00 26.25
C SER A 157 -13.61 16.09 26.61
N GLY A 158 -13.02 15.40 25.63
CA GLY A 158 -12.04 14.36 25.84
C GLY A 158 -12.60 13.08 26.50
N LYS A 159 -13.92 13.01 26.71
CA LYS A 159 -14.58 11.86 27.34
C LYS A 159 -14.48 10.63 26.46
N VAL A 160 -13.85 9.57 26.99
CA VAL A 160 -13.77 8.29 26.31
C VAL A 160 -15.15 7.64 26.23
N MET A 161 -15.58 7.35 25.01
CA MET A 161 -16.88 6.74 24.72
C MET A 161 -16.78 5.22 24.73
N TRP A 162 -15.74 4.67 24.13
CA TRP A 162 -15.52 3.23 24.08
C TRP A 162 -14.03 2.87 23.90
N LYS A 163 -13.69 1.61 24.21
CA LYS A 163 -12.40 0.98 23.97
C LYS A 163 -12.62 -0.44 23.45
N THR A 164 -11.91 -0.79 22.38
CA THR A 164 -12.01 -2.12 21.74
C THR A 164 -10.64 -2.75 21.59
N LYS A 165 -10.50 -3.99 22.06
CA LYS A 165 -9.27 -4.77 21.93
C LYS A 165 -9.21 -5.42 20.55
N LEU A 166 -8.15 -5.11 19.78
CA LEU A 166 -7.93 -5.62 18.42
C LEU A 166 -7.07 -6.89 18.39
N GLY A 167 -6.12 -7.00 19.32
CA GLY A 167 -5.20 -8.14 19.40
C GLY A 167 -4.00 -8.08 18.45
N ALA A 168 -3.90 -7.03 17.62
CA ALA A 168 -2.82 -6.80 16.67
C ALA A 168 -2.60 -5.29 16.47
N TYR A 169 -1.47 -4.90 15.88
CA TYR A 169 -1.16 -3.49 15.60
C TYR A 169 -2.02 -2.95 14.46
N LEU A 170 -2.45 -1.70 14.56
CA LEU A 170 -3.07 -1.00 13.44
C LEU A 170 -2.03 -0.86 12.31
N TYR A 171 -2.42 -1.24 11.10
CA TYR A 171 -1.53 -1.21 9.93
C TYR A 171 -1.97 -0.20 8.89
N THR A 172 -3.26 -0.17 8.55
CA THR A 172 -3.79 0.78 7.59
C THR A 172 -4.30 2.03 8.30
N ASP A 173 -4.59 3.06 7.53
CA ASP A 173 -5.43 4.13 8.01
C ASP A 173 -6.82 3.60 8.40
N VAL A 174 -7.48 4.33 9.30
CA VAL A 174 -8.86 4.06 9.67
C VAL A 174 -9.74 4.89 8.76
N ASP A 175 -10.58 4.21 8.00
CA ASP A 175 -11.57 4.84 7.13
C ASP A 175 -12.98 4.68 7.70
N GLU A 176 -13.82 5.70 7.55
CA GLU A 176 -15.20 5.66 8.02
C GLU A 176 -16.16 5.71 6.83
N LYS A 177 -17.14 4.81 6.84
CA LYS A 177 -18.23 4.81 5.87
C LYS A 177 -19.51 4.31 6.50
N ASP A 178 -20.56 5.13 6.42
CA ASP A 178 -21.90 4.82 6.93
C ASP A 178 -21.91 4.45 8.43
N GLY A 179 -21.10 5.15 9.26
CA GLY A 179 -20.98 4.90 10.70
C GLY A 179 -20.15 3.66 11.07
N ILE A 180 -19.45 3.06 10.11
CA ILE A 180 -18.59 1.91 10.32
C ILE A 180 -17.13 2.30 10.04
N LEU A 181 -16.25 1.95 10.97
CA LEU A 181 -14.81 2.10 10.82
C LEU A 181 -14.25 0.85 10.14
N TYR A 182 -13.46 1.05 9.09
CA TYR A 182 -12.78 -0.02 8.34
C TYR A 182 -11.28 0.17 8.46
N PHE A 183 -10.55 -0.88 8.81
CA PHE A 183 -9.09 -0.85 8.91
C PHE A 183 -8.49 -2.26 8.91
N GLY A 184 -7.20 -2.33 8.60
CA GLY A 184 -6.39 -3.53 8.69
C GLY A 184 -5.40 -3.48 9.85
N THR A 185 -5.10 -4.64 10.41
CA THR A 185 -4.08 -4.82 11.45
C THR A 185 -2.95 -5.71 10.95
N ASP A 186 -1.78 -5.62 11.59
CA ASP A 186 -0.59 -6.37 11.24
C ASP A 186 -0.15 -7.32 12.35
N GLY A 187 0.69 -8.28 11.97
CA GLY A 187 1.32 -9.25 12.86
C GLY A 187 0.66 -10.63 12.85
N LYS A 188 1.10 -11.48 13.78
CA LYS A 188 0.57 -12.83 13.93
C LYS A 188 -0.90 -12.77 14.34
N GLY A 189 -1.79 -13.04 13.40
CA GLY A 189 -3.24 -12.92 13.59
C GLY A 189 -3.82 -11.58 13.09
N GLY A 190 -3.14 -10.92 12.15
CA GLY A 190 -3.64 -9.75 11.46
C GLY A 190 -5.02 -9.98 10.85
N LYS A 191 -5.87 -8.96 10.93
CA LYS A 191 -7.27 -9.00 10.49
C LYS A 191 -7.66 -7.70 9.81
N PHE A 192 -8.60 -7.80 8.92
CA PHE A 192 -9.45 -6.69 8.53
C PHE A 192 -10.61 -6.58 9.51
N PHE A 193 -10.94 -5.37 9.94
CA PHE A 193 -12.02 -5.08 10.88
C PHE A 193 -13.05 -4.15 10.30
N ALA A 194 -14.30 -4.37 10.68
CA ALA A 194 -15.39 -3.41 10.59
C ALA A 194 -15.97 -3.20 12.00
N LEU A 195 -15.83 -1.98 12.55
CA LEU A 195 -16.33 -1.60 13.87
C LEU A 195 -17.43 -0.55 13.74
N ASN A 196 -18.44 -0.61 14.61
CA ASN A 196 -19.39 0.48 14.75
C ASN A 196 -18.71 1.70 15.39
N LEU A 197 -18.75 2.86 14.73
CA LEU A 197 -18.17 4.09 15.27
C LEU A 197 -18.85 4.53 16.57
N ALA A 198 -20.16 4.27 16.72
CA ALA A 198 -20.94 4.75 17.85
C ALA A 198 -20.55 4.10 19.18
N ASP A 199 -20.22 2.80 19.19
CA ASP A 199 -20.02 2.03 20.42
C ASP A 199 -18.76 1.14 20.41
N GLY A 200 -18.00 1.13 19.30
CA GLY A 200 -16.78 0.35 19.15
C GLY A 200 -17.01 -1.17 19.05
N SER A 201 -18.26 -1.62 18.94
CA SER A 201 -18.55 -3.04 18.78
C SER A 201 -18.03 -3.56 17.43
N ILE A 202 -17.42 -4.75 17.44
CA ILE A 202 -16.96 -5.39 16.21
C ILE A 202 -18.18 -5.90 15.46
N LYS A 203 -18.45 -5.31 14.30
CA LYS A 203 -19.52 -5.75 13.40
C LYS A 203 -19.14 -7.08 12.75
N TYR A 204 -17.92 -7.12 12.19
CA TYR A 204 -17.27 -8.35 11.72
C TYR A 204 -15.76 -8.16 11.62
N SER A 205 -15.04 -9.26 11.47
CA SER A 205 -13.62 -9.25 11.16
C SER A 205 -13.29 -10.40 10.20
N TYR A 206 -12.27 -10.21 9.38
CA TYR A 206 -11.81 -11.20 8.43
C TYR A 206 -10.33 -11.50 8.65
N ASN A 207 -9.95 -12.78 8.75
CA ASN A 207 -8.55 -13.16 8.92
C ASN A 207 -7.77 -12.91 7.62
N THR A 208 -6.60 -12.32 7.77
CA THR A 208 -5.64 -12.06 6.70
C THR A 208 -4.28 -12.64 7.07
N LYS A 209 -3.33 -12.67 6.16
CA LYS A 209 -1.98 -13.17 6.43
C LYS A 209 -1.04 -12.01 6.83
N GLY A 210 -1.28 -11.36 7.95
CA GLY A 210 -0.46 -10.22 8.38
C GLY A 210 -1.09 -8.89 7.97
N THR A 211 -0.42 -8.08 7.16
CA THR A 211 -0.88 -6.77 6.73
C THR A 211 -2.14 -6.83 5.88
N SER A 212 -3.08 -5.95 6.13
CA SER A 212 -4.42 -6.00 5.54
C SER A 212 -4.75 -4.70 4.81
N ASN A 213 -4.13 -4.49 3.65
CA ASN A 213 -4.62 -3.44 2.75
C ASN A 213 -5.99 -3.82 2.18
N PHE A 214 -6.83 -2.84 1.95
CA PHE A 214 -8.16 -3.06 1.39
C PHE A 214 -8.57 -1.92 0.46
N LEU A 215 -9.52 -2.21 -0.43
CA LEU A 215 -10.15 -1.23 -1.31
C LEU A 215 -11.66 -1.45 -1.33
N TYR A 216 -12.40 -0.38 -1.61
CA TYR A 216 -13.83 -0.49 -1.87
C TYR A 216 -14.10 -0.76 -3.33
N TYR A 217 -15.01 -1.69 -3.59
CA TYR A 217 -15.54 -1.96 -4.90
C TYR A 217 -17.07 -2.11 -4.81
N LYS A 218 -17.82 -1.12 -5.28
CA LYS A 218 -19.28 -1.10 -5.13
C LYS A 218 -19.70 -1.28 -3.66
N ASN A 219 -20.47 -2.31 -3.35
CA ASN A 219 -20.90 -2.68 -1.99
C ASN A 219 -19.95 -3.66 -1.29
N TYR A 220 -18.80 -3.93 -1.89
CA TYR A 220 -17.85 -4.90 -1.39
C TYR A 220 -16.58 -4.24 -0.89
N VAL A 221 -15.86 -4.98 -0.07
CA VAL A 221 -14.46 -4.71 0.28
C VAL A 221 -13.60 -5.77 -0.38
N LEU A 222 -12.62 -5.33 -1.15
CA LEU A 222 -11.58 -6.17 -1.72
C LEU A 222 -10.41 -6.17 -0.76
N LEU A 223 -9.94 -7.35 -0.39
CA LEU A 223 -8.78 -7.58 0.48
C LEU A 223 -8.09 -8.91 0.12
N SER A 224 -6.96 -9.21 0.74
CA SER A 224 -6.31 -10.51 0.63
C SER A 224 -6.73 -11.45 1.77
N ASP A 225 -6.92 -12.72 1.46
CA ASP A 225 -7.19 -13.76 2.48
C ASP A 225 -5.89 -14.27 3.13
N GLU A 226 -6.01 -15.26 4.02
CA GLU A 226 -4.87 -15.89 4.72
C GLU A 226 -3.84 -16.54 3.78
N LYS A 227 -4.21 -16.76 2.52
CA LYS A 227 -3.35 -17.33 1.47
C LYS A 227 -2.83 -16.28 0.49
N ASN A 228 -2.95 -14.99 0.84
CA ASN A 228 -2.62 -13.87 -0.05
C ASN A 228 -3.37 -13.90 -1.39
N LYS A 229 -4.61 -14.38 -1.40
CA LYS A 229 -5.47 -14.36 -2.59
C LYS A 229 -6.49 -13.24 -2.47
N PRO A 230 -6.75 -12.49 -3.55
CA PRO A 230 -7.74 -11.42 -3.51
C PRO A 230 -9.16 -11.98 -3.39
N ILE A 231 -9.90 -11.41 -2.48
CA ILE A 231 -11.30 -11.75 -2.23
C ILE A 231 -12.16 -10.50 -2.13
N LEU A 232 -13.42 -10.66 -2.44
CA LEU A 232 -14.46 -9.67 -2.20
C LEU A 232 -15.37 -10.17 -1.08
N ILE A 233 -15.56 -9.35 -0.06
CA ILE A 233 -16.52 -9.59 1.03
C ILE A 233 -17.61 -8.53 0.97
N ASP A 234 -18.83 -8.89 1.35
CA ASP A 234 -19.93 -7.93 1.46
C ASP A 234 -19.63 -6.93 2.59
N ARG A 235 -19.72 -5.64 2.29
CA ARG A 235 -19.44 -4.58 3.26
C ARG A 235 -20.45 -4.56 4.41
N LYS A 236 -21.65 -5.07 4.19
CA LYS A 236 -22.73 -5.04 5.17
C LYS A 236 -22.50 -6.02 6.33
N ASP A 237 -22.01 -7.22 6.04
CA ASP A 237 -21.92 -8.31 7.02
C ASP A 237 -20.61 -9.09 7.01
N GLY A 238 -19.69 -8.78 6.09
CA GLY A 238 -18.39 -9.45 5.97
C GLY A 238 -18.46 -10.83 5.33
N SER A 239 -19.62 -11.23 4.79
CA SER A 239 -19.75 -12.52 4.10
C SER A 239 -18.92 -12.55 2.82
N LEU A 240 -18.30 -13.70 2.54
CA LEU A 240 -17.52 -13.88 1.31
C LEU A 240 -18.47 -13.84 0.10
N TYR A 241 -18.25 -12.85 -0.78
CA TYR A 241 -18.96 -12.74 -2.03
C TYR A 241 -18.27 -13.51 -3.15
N LYS A 242 -16.98 -13.28 -3.37
CA LYS A 242 -16.23 -13.88 -4.48
C LYS A 242 -14.75 -14.03 -4.13
N ARG A 243 -14.14 -15.12 -4.61
CA ARG A 243 -12.68 -15.25 -4.71
C ARG A 243 -12.27 -14.93 -6.14
N LEU A 244 -11.25 -14.09 -6.29
CA LEU A 244 -10.69 -13.85 -7.62
C LEU A 244 -9.65 -14.93 -7.92
N GLU A 245 -9.74 -15.46 -9.12
CA GLU A 245 -8.83 -16.50 -9.59
C GLU A 245 -7.47 -15.89 -9.90
N PHE A 246 -6.48 -16.24 -9.10
CA PHE A 246 -5.10 -15.77 -9.24
C PHE A 246 -4.13 -16.94 -9.54
N ASP A 247 -4.67 -18.11 -9.80
CA ASP A 247 -3.94 -19.34 -10.13
C ASP A 247 -2.69 -19.53 -9.25
N LYS A 248 -1.51 -19.39 -9.89
CA LYS A 248 -0.21 -19.57 -9.25
C LYS A 248 0.37 -18.32 -8.62
N PHE A 249 -0.32 -17.19 -8.74
CA PHE A 249 0.14 -15.93 -8.16
C PHE A 249 -0.34 -15.76 -6.72
N GLU A 250 0.49 -15.13 -5.89
CA GLU A 250 0.15 -14.68 -4.54
C GLU A 250 0.32 -13.18 -4.46
N MET A 251 -0.67 -12.46 -3.91
CA MET A 251 -0.55 -11.02 -3.71
C MET A 251 0.61 -10.72 -2.77
N SER A 252 1.37 -9.69 -3.08
CA SER A 252 2.36 -9.16 -2.15
C SER A 252 1.65 -8.46 -0.99
N VAL A 253 1.96 -8.85 0.25
CA VAL A 253 1.35 -8.29 1.46
C VAL A 253 1.72 -6.82 1.69
N TYR A 254 2.82 -6.35 1.10
CA TYR A 254 3.31 -4.98 1.28
C TYR A 254 2.86 -4.02 0.18
N GLN A 255 2.11 -4.51 -0.80
CA GLN A 255 1.80 -3.73 -1.99
C GLN A 255 0.41 -3.13 -1.96
N GLN A 256 0.30 -1.96 -2.56
CA GLN A 256 -0.98 -1.35 -2.82
C GLN A 256 -1.69 -2.09 -3.96
N MET A 257 -3.01 -2.10 -3.87
CA MET A 257 -3.90 -2.53 -4.93
C MET A 257 -4.49 -1.29 -5.59
N LEU A 258 -4.88 -1.41 -6.85
CA LEU A 258 -5.57 -0.36 -7.59
C LEU A 258 -6.80 -0.94 -8.28
N ILE A 259 -7.93 -0.27 -8.16
CA ILE A 259 -9.14 -0.56 -8.94
C ILE A 259 -9.36 0.58 -9.93
N ASP A 260 -9.53 0.24 -11.21
CA ASP A 260 -9.95 1.17 -12.26
C ASP A 260 -11.11 0.54 -13.05
N GLY A 261 -12.31 1.08 -12.86
CA GLY A 261 -13.52 0.50 -13.41
C GLY A 261 -13.78 -0.89 -12.86
N ASN A 262 -13.83 -1.89 -13.75
CA ASN A 262 -14.02 -3.31 -13.39
C ASN A 262 -12.69 -4.09 -13.31
N LYS A 263 -11.56 -3.43 -13.32
CA LYS A 263 -10.25 -4.07 -13.30
C LYS A 263 -9.57 -3.87 -11.97
N LEU A 264 -8.96 -4.95 -11.48
CA LEU A 264 -8.04 -4.97 -10.36
C LEU A 264 -6.61 -5.06 -10.87
N TYR A 265 -5.76 -4.19 -10.39
CA TYR A 265 -4.32 -4.21 -10.62
C TYR A 265 -3.60 -4.41 -9.29
N VAL A 266 -2.69 -5.36 -9.23
CA VAL A 266 -1.91 -5.68 -8.02
C VAL A 266 -0.49 -6.07 -8.37
N ILE A 267 0.37 -6.00 -7.37
CA ILE A 267 1.66 -6.68 -7.42
C ILE A 267 1.49 -8.05 -6.78
N ALA A 268 1.89 -9.08 -7.49
CA ALA A 268 1.81 -10.45 -7.04
C ALA A 268 3.13 -11.18 -7.27
N GLY A 269 3.43 -12.17 -6.43
CA GLY A 269 4.61 -13.00 -6.53
C GLY A 269 4.29 -14.36 -7.16
N LYS A 270 5.23 -14.88 -7.91
CA LYS A 270 5.26 -16.27 -8.35
C LYS A 270 6.71 -16.73 -8.43
N GLU A 271 7.04 -17.80 -7.71
CA GLU A 271 8.41 -18.35 -7.70
C GLU A 271 9.49 -17.29 -7.36
N ASN A 272 9.19 -16.41 -6.40
CA ASN A 272 10.00 -15.25 -5.98
C ASN A 272 10.14 -14.11 -7.02
N ILE A 273 9.50 -14.22 -8.16
CA ILE A 273 9.48 -13.15 -9.17
C ILE A 273 8.27 -12.27 -8.93
N PRO A 274 8.41 -10.94 -8.84
CA PRO A 274 7.28 -10.02 -8.78
C PRO A 274 6.67 -9.82 -10.16
N TYR A 275 5.34 -9.72 -10.18
CA TYR A 275 4.53 -9.46 -11.36
C TYR A 275 3.58 -8.30 -11.12
N ALA A 276 3.43 -7.46 -12.13
CA ALA A 276 2.24 -6.62 -12.23
C ALA A 276 1.11 -7.46 -12.83
N VAL A 277 0.01 -7.58 -12.11
CA VAL A 277 -1.12 -8.44 -12.51
C VAL A 277 -2.38 -7.61 -12.67
N CYS A 278 -3.09 -7.84 -13.77
CA CYS A 278 -4.39 -7.27 -14.04
C CYS A 278 -5.42 -8.38 -14.21
N THR A 279 -6.59 -8.23 -13.58
CA THR A 279 -7.71 -9.14 -13.74
C THR A 279 -9.04 -8.39 -13.69
N ASP A 280 -10.08 -8.94 -14.32
CA ASP A 280 -11.43 -8.44 -14.17
C ASP A 280 -11.98 -8.83 -12.78
N ILE A 281 -12.72 -7.91 -12.15
CA ILE A 281 -13.36 -8.16 -10.86
C ILE A 281 -14.67 -8.91 -11.03
N GLU A 282 -15.41 -8.65 -12.13
CA GLU A 282 -16.71 -9.29 -12.48
C GLU A 282 -16.61 -10.27 -13.61
#